data_bad5bc35f966d45a8b21178805b959f3
#
_entry.id   bad5bc35f966d45a8b21178805b959f3
#
_cell.length_a   1.000
_cell.length_b   1.000
_cell.length_c   1.000
_cell.angle_alpha   90.00
_cell.angle_beta   90.00
_cell.angle_gamma   90.00
#
_symmetry.space_group_name_H-M   'P 1'
#
loop_
_entity.id
_entity.type
_entity.pdbx_description
1 polymer ?
#
loop_
_entity_poly.entity_id
_entity_poly.type
_entity_poly.pdbx_seq_one_letter_code
_entity_poly.pdbx_strand_id
1 'polypeptide(L)'
;MENNEIFSIIRAGTYALYEKSIVGVDIDCCNEYKQNLLQEAIAACKNDIAKDLINRNIDLNHQDSNGQTPLHYCAQYLNIEIARLLLSKNADINIEDAYGNNPLWTAVFNARGGYRMVELFIEYNANIYHLNKAGRSPLDFAKQIDDTKLVQILSK
;
A
#
# COMPACT_ATOMS: atom_id res chain seq x y z
N MET A 1 13.66 -16.54 17.12
CA MET A 1 14.13 -15.83 15.88
C MET A 1 14.04 -14.36 16.18
N GLU A 2 15.11 -13.59 15.94
CA GLU A 2 15.03 -12.13 16.10
C GLU A 2 14.09 -11.56 15.03
N ASN A 3 13.30 -10.54 15.38
CA ASN A 3 12.33 -9.94 14.44
C ASN A 3 13.00 -9.53 13.12
N ASN A 4 14.24 -9.04 13.14
CA ASN A 4 15.00 -8.65 11.94
C ASN A 4 15.25 -9.80 10.95
N GLU A 5 15.32 -11.05 11.41
CA GLU A 5 15.58 -12.21 10.56
C GLU A 5 14.40 -12.49 9.63
N ILE A 6 13.16 -12.44 10.13
CA ILE A 6 11.96 -12.67 9.30
C ILE A 6 11.81 -11.61 8.21
N PHE A 7 12.11 -10.34 8.49
CA PHE A 7 12.11 -9.27 7.48
C PHE A 7 13.15 -9.53 6.38
N SER A 8 14.36 -9.98 6.73
CA SER A 8 15.37 -10.36 5.74
C SER A 8 14.93 -11.54 4.87
N ILE A 9 14.27 -12.53 5.46
CA ILE A 9 13.73 -13.69 4.75
C ILE A 9 12.62 -13.26 3.78
N ILE A 10 11.71 -12.37 4.18
CA ILE A 10 10.66 -11.84 3.30
C ILE A 10 11.28 -11.08 2.14
N ARG A 11 12.30 -10.25 2.40
CA ARG A 11 12.95 -9.41 1.38
C ARG A 11 13.71 -10.23 0.34
N ALA A 12 14.52 -11.17 0.77
CA ALA A 12 15.51 -11.84 -0.09
C ALA A 12 15.33 -13.36 -0.19
N GLY A 13 14.52 -13.98 0.66
CA GLY A 13 14.32 -15.42 0.70
C GLY A 13 13.31 -15.94 -0.32
N THR A 14 13.17 -17.27 -0.31
CA THR A 14 12.13 -17.98 -1.06
C THR A 14 10.87 -18.14 -0.21
N TYR A 15 9.73 -18.40 -0.86
CA TYR A 15 8.48 -18.73 -0.15
C TYR A 15 8.65 -19.95 0.77
N ALA A 16 9.36 -20.99 0.31
CA ALA A 16 9.60 -22.18 1.11
C ALA A 16 10.43 -21.91 2.38
N LEU A 17 11.36 -20.95 2.33
CA LEU A 17 12.11 -20.52 3.50
C LEU A 17 11.20 -19.70 4.45
N TYR A 18 10.42 -18.76 3.91
CA TYR A 18 9.45 -17.99 4.67
C TYR A 18 8.45 -18.89 5.38
N GLU A 19 7.85 -19.84 4.68
CA GLU A 19 6.84 -20.77 5.23
C GLU A 19 7.34 -21.55 6.46
N LYS A 20 8.61 -21.95 6.44
CA LYS A 20 9.26 -22.60 7.60
C LYS A 20 9.55 -21.62 8.74
N SER A 21 9.92 -20.38 8.39
CA SER A 21 10.42 -19.39 9.33
C SER A 21 9.32 -18.60 10.03
N ILE A 22 8.12 -18.51 9.44
CA ILE A 22 7.00 -17.75 10.02
C ILE A 22 6.35 -18.48 11.21
N VAL A 23 6.64 -19.77 11.39
CA VAL A 23 6.09 -20.55 12.51
C VAL A 23 6.62 -20.04 13.83
N GLY A 24 5.72 -19.62 14.72
CA GLY A 24 6.05 -19.07 16.04
C GLY A 24 6.56 -17.61 16.03
N VAL A 25 6.54 -16.95 14.88
CA VAL A 25 6.83 -15.50 14.79
C VAL A 25 5.59 -14.71 15.22
N ASP A 26 5.79 -13.64 15.98
CA ASP A 26 4.77 -12.66 16.25
C ASP A 26 4.44 -11.91 14.93
N ILE A 27 3.24 -12.15 14.39
CA ILE A 27 2.81 -11.58 13.12
C ILE A 27 2.68 -10.05 13.16
N ASP A 28 2.50 -9.49 14.36
CA ASP A 28 2.36 -8.04 14.59
C ASP A 28 3.72 -7.36 14.82
N CYS A 29 4.83 -8.10 14.69
CA CYS A 29 6.16 -7.52 14.80
C CYS A 29 6.43 -6.50 13.69
N CYS A 30 7.24 -5.49 14.04
CA CYS A 30 7.64 -4.42 13.12
C CYS A 30 9.17 -4.31 13.07
N ASN A 31 9.68 -3.79 11.95
CA ASN A 31 11.09 -3.42 11.81
C ASN A 31 11.37 -2.02 12.42
N GLU A 32 12.60 -1.53 12.27
CA GLU A 32 13.04 -0.20 12.76
C GLU A 32 12.25 0.99 12.17
N TYR A 33 11.66 0.83 10.99
CA TYR A 33 10.79 1.83 10.34
C TYR A 33 9.32 1.67 10.70
N LYS A 34 9.00 0.83 11.69
CA LYS A 34 7.64 0.42 12.07
C LYS A 34 6.83 -0.23 10.93
N GLN A 35 7.48 -0.73 9.90
CA GLN A 35 6.80 -1.53 8.87
C GLN A 35 6.43 -2.89 9.45
N ASN A 36 5.21 -3.36 9.18
CA ASN A 36 4.83 -4.73 9.46
C ASN A 36 5.30 -5.68 8.35
N LEU A 37 5.14 -6.98 8.56
CA LEU A 37 5.56 -8.02 7.60
C LEU A 37 4.89 -7.89 6.23
N LEU A 38 3.63 -7.41 6.20
CA LEU A 38 2.88 -7.23 4.95
C LEU A 38 3.44 -6.07 4.10
N GLN A 39 3.77 -4.96 4.72
CA GLN A 39 4.40 -3.82 4.03
C GLN A 39 5.77 -4.23 3.45
N GLU A 40 6.56 -5.00 4.17
CA GLU A 40 7.82 -5.56 3.65
C GLU A 40 7.59 -6.48 2.45
N ALA A 41 6.59 -7.39 2.53
CA ALA A 41 6.27 -8.31 1.43
C ALA A 41 5.81 -7.57 0.18
N ILE A 42 5.01 -6.50 0.31
CA ILE A 42 4.57 -5.65 -0.81
C ILE A 42 5.77 -4.92 -1.42
N ALA A 43 6.63 -4.31 -0.60
CA ALA A 43 7.82 -3.60 -1.05
C ALA A 43 8.81 -4.53 -1.78
N ALA A 44 8.93 -5.77 -1.33
CA ALA A 44 9.76 -6.80 -1.95
C ALA A 44 9.10 -7.50 -3.16
N CYS A 45 7.88 -7.11 -3.54
CA CYS A 45 7.09 -7.74 -4.61
C CYS A 45 6.86 -9.25 -4.40
N LYS A 46 6.72 -9.70 -3.15
CA LYS A 46 6.47 -11.09 -2.74
C LYS A 46 4.97 -11.33 -2.55
N ASN A 47 4.23 -11.45 -3.65
CA ASN A 47 2.76 -11.55 -3.62
C ASN A 47 2.25 -12.81 -2.93
N ASP A 48 2.96 -13.92 -3.05
CA ASP A 48 2.66 -15.18 -2.35
C ASP A 48 2.74 -15.02 -0.82
N ILE A 49 3.81 -14.39 -0.34
CA ILE A 49 3.98 -14.06 1.08
C ILE A 49 2.92 -13.06 1.56
N ALA A 50 2.68 -12.01 0.78
CA ALA A 50 1.65 -11.02 1.11
C ALA A 50 0.26 -11.67 1.26
N LYS A 51 -0.11 -12.58 0.36
CA LYS A 51 -1.37 -13.33 0.43
C LYS A 51 -1.46 -14.21 1.67
N ASP A 52 -0.38 -14.93 2.02
CA ASP A 52 -0.34 -15.75 3.23
C ASP A 52 -0.51 -14.90 4.49
N LEU A 53 0.19 -13.76 4.59
CA LEU A 53 0.06 -12.83 5.71
C LEU A 53 -1.35 -12.27 5.86
N ILE A 54 -1.99 -11.90 4.75
CA ILE A 54 -3.38 -11.45 4.73
C ILE A 54 -4.33 -12.55 5.24
N ASN A 55 -4.10 -13.80 4.83
CA ASN A 55 -4.89 -14.94 5.30
C ASN A 55 -4.67 -15.28 6.77
N ARG A 56 -3.55 -14.86 7.36
CA ARG A 56 -3.26 -14.98 8.81
C ARG A 56 -3.87 -13.83 9.62
N ASN A 57 -4.66 -12.95 9.00
CA ASN A 57 -5.31 -11.78 9.62
C ASN A 57 -4.33 -10.74 10.18
N ILE A 58 -3.21 -10.51 9.50
CA ILE A 58 -2.33 -9.37 9.82
C ILE A 58 -3.10 -8.04 9.72
N ASP A 59 -2.72 -7.03 10.50
CA ASP A 59 -3.34 -5.71 10.41
C ASP A 59 -3.15 -5.09 9.02
N LEU A 60 -4.27 -4.98 8.28
CA LEU A 60 -4.32 -4.44 6.92
C LEU A 60 -4.21 -2.91 6.86
N ASN A 61 -4.38 -2.24 8.01
CA ASN A 61 -4.39 -0.79 8.15
C ASN A 61 -3.19 -0.27 8.94
N HIS A 62 -2.22 -1.15 9.23
CA HIS A 62 -1.03 -0.79 9.97
C HIS A 62 -0.30 0.39 9.32
N GLN A 63 0.08 1.39 10.14
CA GLN A 63 0.84 2.55 9.69
C GLN A 63 2.31 2.47 10.12
N ASP A 64 3.23 2.61 9.18
CA ASP A 64 4.66 2.71 9.44
C ASP A 64 5.05 4.06 10.05
N SER A 65 6.35 4.33 10.22
CA SER A 65 6.85 5.60 10.77
C SER A 65 6.49 6.84 9.94
N ASN A 66 6.13 6.68 8.67
CA ASN A 66 5.65 7.74 7.78
C ASN A 66 4.12 7.81 7.72
N GLY A 67 3.41 7.01 8.51
CA GLY A 67 1.96 6.90 8.47
C GLY A 67 1.43 6.15 7.25
N GLN A 68 2.28 5.49 6.47
CA GLN A 68 1.87 4.77 5.27
C GLN A 68 1.27 3.42 5.63
N THR A 69 0.13 3.08 5.01
CA THR A 69 -0.55 1.79 5.14
C THR A 69 -0.11 0.82 4.03
N PRO A 70 -0.45 -0.50 4.11
CA PRO A 70 -0.24 -1.44 3.01
C PRO A 70 -0.83 -0.97 1.67
N LEU A 71 -1.96 -0.24 1.66
CA LEU A 71 -2.51 0.33 0.42
C LEU A 71 -1.64 1.45 -0.17
N HIS A 72 -0.98 2.28 0.65
CA HIS A 72 0.01 3.24 0.17
C HIS A 72 1.19 2.52 -0.50
N TYR A 73 1.67 1.42 0.09
CA TYR A 73 2.71 0.58 -0.51
C TYR A 73 2.26 -0.01 -1.85
N CYS A 74 1.03 -0.54 -1.92
CA CYS A 74 0.48 -1.03 -3.19
C CYS A 74 0.46 0.07 -4.27
N ALA A 75 0.08 1.29 -3.89
CA ALA A 75 0.07 2.43 -4.80
C ALA A 75 1.49 2.83 -5.25
N GLN A 76 2.45 2.83 -4.34
CA GLN A 76 3.85 3.17 -4.63
C GLN A 76 4.51 2.15 -5.55
N TYR A 77 4.26 0.86 -5.33
CA TYR A 77 4.86 -0.24 -6.10
C TYR A 77 3.96 -0.74 -7.23
N LEU A 78 2.81 -0.12 -7.47
CA LEU A 78 1.82 -0.46 -8.49
C LEU A 78 1.35 -1.92 -8.41
N ASN A 79 1.24 -2.45 -7.19
CA ASN A 79 0.82 -3.83 -6.93
C ASN A 79 -0.71 -3.93 -6.88
N ILE A 80 -1.32 -3.98 -8.07
CA ILE A 80 -2.78 -4.00 -8.25
C ILE A 80 -3.41 -5.29 -7.67
N GLU A 81 -2.70 -6.41 -7.77
CA GLU A 81 -3.20 -7.69 -7.27
C GLU A 81 -3.41 -7.66 -5.75
N ILE A 82 -2.41 -7.23 -5.01
CA ILE A 82 -2.49 -7.14 -3.54
C ILE A 82 -3.41 -6.01 -3.11
N ALA A 83 -3.41 -4.86 -3.82
CA ALA A 83 -4.37 -3.78 -3.54
C ALA A 83 -5.82 -4.26 -3.63
N ARG A 84 -6.18 -4.98 -4.69
CA ARG A 84 -7.52 -5.54 -4.86
C ARG A 84 -7.87 -6.52 -3.73
N LEU A 85 -6.93 -7.38 -3.34
CA LEU A 85 -7.13 -8.31 -2.23
C LEU A 85 -7.36 -7.57 -0.89
N LEU A 86 -6.54 -6.58 -0.57
CA LEU A 86 -6.69 -5.74 0.62
C LEU A 86 -8.06 -5.06 0.68
N LEU A 87 -8.47 -4.45 -0.44
CA LEU A 87 -9.77 -3.78 -0.55
C LEU A 87 -10.94 -4.75 -0.42
N SER A 88 -10.83 -5.96 -0.99
CA SER A 88 -11.85 -7.02 -0.83
C SER A 88 -11.96 -7.52 0.62
N LYS A 89 -10.94 -7.29 1.43
CA LYS A 89 -10.90 -7.58 2.87
C LYS A 89 -11.19 -6.35 3.74
N ASN A 90 -11.74 -5.28 3.15
CA ASN A 90 -12.13 -4.04 3.81
C ASN A 90 -10.96 -3.24 4.43
N ALA A 91 -9.76 -3.28 3.84
CA ALA A 91 -8.71 -2.32 4.19
C ALA A 91 -9.21 -0.89 3.93
N ASP A 92 -8.94 0.02 4.87
CA ASP A 92 -9.40 1.41 4.77
C ASP A 92 -8.55 2.21 3.77
N ILE A 93 -9.18 2.62 2.67
CA ILE A 93 -8.56 3.34 1.56
C ILE A 93 -8.36 4.84 1.84
N ASN A 94 -8.89 5.35 2.96
CA ASN A 94 -8.88 6.78 3.27
C ASN A 94 -7.95 7.17 4.43
N ILE A 95 -7.17 6.23 4.97
CA ILE A 95 -6.16 6.55 6.00
C ILE A 95 -5.10 7.46 5.41
N GLU A 96 -4.74 8.50 6.16
CA GLU A 96 -3.75 9.50 5.75
C GLU A 96 -2.35 9.14 6.23
N ASP A 97 -1.36 9.38 5.39
CA ASP A 97 0.06 9.35 5.77
C ASP A 97 0.49 10.61 6.56
N ALA A 98 1.76 10.71 6.92
CA ALA A 98 2.32 11.85 7.65
C ALA A 98 2.15 13.21 6.92
N TYR A 99 1.94 13.20 5.61
CA TYR A 99 1.72 14.39 4.79
C TYR A 99 0.23 14.67 4.54
N GLY A 100 -0.66 13.85 5.10
CA GLY A 100 -2.10 13.92 4.88
C GLY A 100 -2.52 13.36 3.52
N ASN A 101 -1.70 12.55 2.87
CA ASN A 101 -2.08 11.90 1.63
C ASN A 101 -2.80 10.58 1.93
N ASN A 102 -3.93 10.32 1.30
CA ASN A 102 -4.54 9.00 1.28
C ASN A 102 -3.89 8.12 0.19
N PRO A 103 -4.14 6.80 0.15
CA PRO A 103 -3.59 5.90 -0.88
C PRO A 103 -3.88 6.34 -2.32
N LEU A 104 -5.04 6.96 -2.59
CA LEU A 104 -5.36 7.50 -3.92
C LEU A 104 -4.37 8.61 -4.32
N TRP A 105 -4.01 9.50 -3.40
CA TRP A 105 -3.02 10.55 -3.67
C TRP A 105 -1.69 9.94 -4.08
N THR A 106 -1.24 8.90 -3.38
CA THR A 106 -0.02 8.15 -3.71
C THR A 106 -0.13 7.47 -5.09
N ALA A 107 -1.29 6.89 -5.42
CA ALA A 107 -1.53 6.29 -6.73
C ALA A 107 -1.46 7.31 -7.87
N VAL A 108 -2.04 8.49 -7.68
CA VAL A 108 -2.01 9.59 -8.65
C VAL A 108 -0.59 10.09 -8.85
N PHE A 109 0.18 10.27 -7.77
CA PHE A 109 1.58 10.69 -7.84
C PHE A 109 2.47 9.70 -8.61
N ASN A 110 2.19 8.40 -8.49
CA ASN A 110 2.96 7.33 -9.13
C ASN A 110 2.39 6.84 -10.47
N ALA A 111 1.31 7.44 -10.97
CA ALA A 111 0.58 6.94 -12.15
C ALA A 111 1.45 6.89 -13.42
N ARG A 112 2.23 7.95 -13.69
CA ARG A 112 3.18 8.03 -14.84
C ARG A 112 2.60 7.46 -16.14
N GLY A 113 1.31 7.72 -16.42
CA GLY A 113 0.59 7.21 -17.59
C GLY A 113 -0.04 5.81 -17.40
N GLY A 114 0.14 5.16 -16.24
CA GLY A 114 -0.49 3.89 -15.89
C GLY A 114 -1.59 4.09 -14.84
N TYR A 115 -2.85 4.22 -15.26
CA TYR A 115 -3.94 4.68 -14.39
C TYR A 115 -4.71 3.58 -13.65
N ARG A 116 -4.38 2.31 -13.87
CA ARG A 116 -5.12 1.15 -13.33
C ARG A 116 -5.26 1.15 -11.79
N MET A 117 -4.24 1.64 -11.07
CA MET A 117 -4.31 1.75 -9.60
C MET A 117 -5.26 2.87 -9.17
N VAL A 118 -5.23 4.01 -9.88
CA VAL A 118 -6.15 5.13 -9.64
C VAL A 118 -7.60 4.70 -9.89
N GLU A 119 -7.85 4.04 -11.03
CA GLU A 119 -9.16 3.52 -11.38
C GLU A 119 -9.67 2.50 -10.35
N LEU A 120 -8.82 1.58 -9.89
CA LEU A 120 -9.14 0.63 -8.83
C LEU A 120 -9.55 1.34 -7.54
N PHE A 121 -8.79 2.35 -7.11
CA PHE A 121 -9.10 3.05 -5.86
C PHE A 121 -10.39 3.86 -5.96
N ILE A 122 -10.69 4.45 -7.11
CA ILE A 122 -11.99 5.11 -7.37
C ILE A 122 -13.14 4.09 -7.34
N GLU A 123 -12.96 2.91 -7.96
CA GLU A 123 -13.94 1.80 -7.91
C GLU A 123 -14.31 1.42 -6.46
N TYR A 124 -13.35 1.52 -5.55
CA TYR A 124 -13.55 1.26 -4.10
C TYR A 124 -13.84 2.52 -3.28
N ASN A 125 -14.35 3.57 -3.91
CA ASN A 125 -14.81 4.81 -3.28
C ASN A 125 -13.73 5.58 -2.49
N ALA A 126 -12.48 5.58 -2.96
CA ALA A 126 -11.47 6.48 -2.42
C ALA A 126 -11.93 7.95 -2.51
N ASN A 127 -11.66 8.74 -1.48
CA ASN A 127 -12.04 10.15 -1.46
C ASN A 127 -11.20 10.96 -2.46
N ILE A 128 -11.79 11.25 -3.63
CA ILE A 128 -11.13 12.01 -4.72
C ILE A 128 -10.98 13.49 -4.40
N TYR A 129 -11.73 14.02 -3.44
CA TYR A 129 -11.71 15.43 -3.00
C TYR A 129 -10.81 15.64 -1.78
N HIS A 130 -10.15 14.59 -1.31
CA HIS A 130 -9.30 14.66 -0.14
C HIS A 130 -8.17 15.69 -0.32
N LEU A 131 -8.03 16.61 0.64
CA LEU A 131 -6.94 17.59 0.66
C LEU A 131 -5.83 17.12 1.60
N ASN A 132 -4.62 17.04 1.12
CA ASN A 132 -3.46 16.77 1.96
C ASN A 132 -3.10 18.00 2.83
N LYS A 133 -2.07 17.89 3.68
CA LYS A 133 -1.63 18.99 4.56
C LYS A 133 -1.15 20.24 3.82
N ALA A 134 -0.82 20.14 2.53
CA ALA A 134 -0.51 21.28 1.67
C ALA A 134 -1.76 21.90 1.01
N GLY A 135 -2.97 21.43 1.37
CA GLY A 135 -4.24 21.91 0.83
C GLY A 135 -4.48 21.53 -0.63
N ARG A 136 -3.85 20.46 -1.13
CA ARG A 136 -3.98 19.99 -2.52
C ARG A 136 -4.69 18.66 -2.59
N SER A 137 -5.60 18.54 -3.58
CA SER A 137 -6.25 17.28 -3.93
C SER A 137 -5.45 16.49 -4.98
N PRO A 138 -5.75 15.19 -5.18
CA PRO A 138 -5.23 14.41 -6.31
C PRO A 138 -5.51 15.08 -7.67
N LEU A 139 -6.68 15.70 -7.84
CA LEU A 139 -7.06 16.42 -9.05
C LEU A 139 -6.19 17.66 -9.29
N ASP A 140 -5.84 18.43 -8.23
CA ASP A 140 -4.97 19.59 -8.35
C ASP A 140 -3.57 19.18 -8.83
N PHE A 141 -3.06 18.06 -8.33
CA PHE A 141 -1.79 17.51 -8.80
C PHE A 141 -1.87 17.07 -10.28
N ALA A 142 -2.93 16.37 -10.69
CA ALA A 142 -3.12 15.95 -12.08
C ALA A 142 -3.15 17.16 -13.04
N LYS A 143 -3.81 18.25 -12.65
CA LYS A 143 -3.81 19.52 -13.40
C LYS A 143 -2.43 20.17 -13.45
N GLN A 144 -1.69 20.15 -12.34
CA GLN A 144 -0.35 20.74 -12.25
C GLN A 144 0.66 20.07 -13.19
N ILE A 145 0.53 18.76 -13.42
CA ILE A 145 1.42 18.01 -14.32
C ILE A 145 0.88 17.89 -15.75
N ASP A 146 -0.21 18.61 -16.07
CA ASP A 146 -0.87 18.60 -17.37
C ASP A 146 -1.28 17.21 -17.89
N ASP A 147 -1.56 16.26 -16.98
CA ASP A 147 -2.04 14.92 -17.34
C ASP A 147 -3.56 14.95 -17.59
N THR A 148 -3.92 15.27 -18.84
CA THR A 148 -5.32 15.42 -19.24
C THR A 148 -6.17 14.18 -19.04
N LYS A 149 -5.59 12.98 -19.21
CA LYS A 149 -6.31 11.72 -18.99
C LYS A 149 -6.55 11.46 -17.52
N LEU A 150 -5.57 11.71 -16.68
CA LEU A 150 -5.70 11.60 -15.23
C LEU A 150 -6.74 12.60 -14.69
N VAL A 151 -6.75 13.85 -15.21
CA VAL A 151 -7.79 14.84 -14.89
C VAL A 151 -9.18 14.30 -15.27
N GLN A 152 -9.35 13.69 -16.45
CA GLN A 152 -10.63 13.11 -16.87
C GLN A 152 -11.07 11.96 -15.95
N ILE A 153 -10.15 11.11 -15.51
CA ILE A 153 -10.44 10.00 -14.58
C ILE A 153 -10.91 10.54 -13.22
N LEU A 154 -10.24 11.55 -12.68
CA LEU A 154 -10.53 12.16 -11.37
C LEU A 154 -11.71 13.15 -11.38
N SER A 155 -12.27 13.47 -12.55
CA SER A 155 -13.40 14.42 -12.68
C SER A 155 -14.75 13.73 -12.94
N LYS A 156 -14.77 12.41 -12.93
CA LYS A 156 -16.01 11.61 -13.10
C LYS A 156 -16.71 11.43 -11.76
#